data_92b9af53ce4af857dd30b8eba7e7e271
#
_entry.id   92b9af53ce4af857dd30b8eba7e7e271
#
_cell.length_a   1.000
_cell.length_b   1.000
_cell.length_c   1.000
_cell.angle_alpha   90.00
_cell.angle_beta   90.00
_cell.angle_gamma   90.00
#
_symmetry.space_group_name_H-M   'P 1'
#
loop_
_entity.id
_entity.type
_entity.pdbx_description
1 polymer ?
#
loop_
_entity_poly.entity_id
_entity_poly.type
_entity_poly.pdbx_seq_one_letter_code
_entity_poly.pdbx_strand_id
1 'polypeptide(L)'
;DVFFEKVDSLFDFLPDDTTICKAGKLRQAGEKFWADVSNRYEDRRFDRYRPILSPEKVFIPVNEIFSRLRSYRQVEFKAHPQAMSFASEALPELASNSRAASPLSAVQEFVNSDPGRVLFTAETAGRRETLLELLRQVDLNPVIFEHWQHFVDSNDSLGISVAQIDRGLWLTNEKLLLIPEAQIFQDRVAQRRRRKRAQSNTELVIKSLTELHVDDP
;
A
#
# COMPACT_ATOMS: atom_id res chain seq x y z
N ASP A 1 -11.61 -23.82 -12.05
CA ASP A 1 -13.01 -23.93 -11.63
C ASP A 1 -13.59 -25.26 -12.10
N VAL A 2 -14.37 -25.96 -11.24
CA VAL A 2 -14.94 -27.29 -11.56
C VAL A 2 -15.94 -27.24 -12.73
N PHE A 3 -16.48 -26.05 -13.00
CA PHE A 3 -17.53 -25.82 -14.01
C PHE A 3 -17.02 -25.27 -15.33
N PHE A 4 -15.74 -24.96 -15.46
CA PHE A 4 -15.19 -24.37 -16.68
C PHE A 4 -14.04 -25.22 -17.21
N GLU A 5 -14.04 -25.47 -18.51
CA GLU A 5 -12.98 -26.23 -19.20
C GLU A 5 -11.66 -25.45 -19.27
N LYS A 6 -11.76 -24.12 -19.26
CA LYS A 6 -10.61 -23.21 -19.33
C LYS A 6 -10.81 -22.03 -18.37
N VAL A 7 -9.74 -21.66 -17.69
CA VAL A 7 -9.67 -20.48 -16.82
C VAL A 7 -8.57 -19.57 -17.33
N ASP A 8 -8.87 -18.29 -17.50
CA ASP A 8 -7.90 -17.29 -17.91
C ASP A 8 -7.09 -16.78 -16.70
N SER A 9 -5.86 -16.41 -16.94
CA SER A 9 -4.94 -15.83 -15.96
C SER A 9 -4.79 -14.32 -16.19
N LEU A 10 -4.17 -13.61 -15.27
CA LEU A 10 -3.83 -12.21 -15.45
C LEU A 10 -3.04 -11.98 -16.76
N PHE A 11 -2.17 -12.90 -17.13
CA PHE A 11 -1.34 -12.77 -18.32
C PHE A 11 -2.14 -12.77 -19.65
N ASP A 12 -3.32 -13.36 -19.65
CA ASP A 12 -4.18 -13.42 -20.84
C ASP A 12 -4.87 -12.07 -21.13
N PHE A 13 -4.80 -11.14 -20.17
CA PHE A 13 -5.35 -9.77 -20.27
C PHE A 13 -4.28 -8.69 -20.42
N LEU A 14 -2.99 -9.04 -20.33
CA LEU A 14 -1.91 -8.06 -20.41
C LEU A 14 -1.50 -7.83 -21.87
N PRO A 15 -1.48 -6.57 -22.36
CA PRO A 15 -0.91 -6.22 -23.66
C PRO A 15 0.59 -6.58 -23.75
N ASP A 16 1.09 -6.83 -24.95
CA ASP A 16 2.50 -7.19 -25.18
C ASP A 16 3.50 -6.09 -24.76
N ASP A 17 3.07 -4.82 -24.79
CA ASP A 17 3.89 -3.66 -24.40
C ASP A 17 3.87 -3.36 -22.90
N THR A 18 3.22 -4.22 -22.10
CA THR A 18 3.13 -4.08 -20.65
C THR A 18 4.51 -4.04 -19.99
N THR A 19 4.68 -3.13 -19.06
CA THR A 19 5.85 -3.08 -18.18
C THR A 19 5.49 -3.61 -16.80
N ILE A 20 6.19 -4.64 -16.35
CA ILE A 20 5.99 -5.28 -15.04
C ILE A 20 6.91 -4.63 -13.99
N CYS A 21 6.33 -4.00 -12.99
CA CYS A 21 7.07 -3.46 -11.85
C CYS A 21 7.10 -4.49 -10.71
N LYS A 22 8.30 -4.94 -10.34
CA LYS A 22 8.51 -5.92 -9.27
C LYS A 22 9.06 -5.23 -8.02
N ALA A 23 8.42 -5.47 -6.88
CA ALA A 23 8.87 -4.96 -5.59
C ALA A 23 8.93 -6.07 -4.54
N GLY A 24 9.92 -6.01 -3.67
CA GLY A 24 10.09 -6.96 -2.57
C GLY A 24 10.49 -8.38 -3.00
N LYS A 25 10.22 -9.34 -2.14
CA LYS A 25 10.64 -10.75 -2.29
C LYS A 25 9.59 -11.60 -3.00
N LEU A 26 9.23 -11.24 -4.23
CA LEU A 26 8.12 -11.84 -4.99
C LEU A 26 8.24 -13.37 -5.11
N ARG A 27 9.45 -13.90 -5.41
CA ARG A 27 9.66 -15.36 -5.52
C ARG A 27 9.39 -16.06 -4.20
N GLN A 28 9.93 -15.55 -3.10
CA GLN A 28 9.73 -16.14 -1.77
C GLN A 28 8.24 -16.12 -1.36
N ALA A 29 7.53 -15.03 -1.69
CA ALA A 29 6.08 -14.94 -1.44
C ALA A 29 5.30 -15.97 -2.26
N GLY A 30 5.66 -16.17 -3.53
CA GLY A 30 5.05 -17.18 -4.39
C GLY A 30 5.30 -18.61 -3.89
N GLU A 31 6.54 -18.93 -3.52
CA GLU A 31 6.91 -20.24 -2.98
C GLU A 31 6.18 -20.55 -1.66
N LYS A 32 6.07 -19.55 -0.76
CA LYS A 32 5.27 -19.69 0.47
C LYS A 32 3.80 -19.94 0.16
N PHE A 33 3.20 -19.13 -0.72
CA PHE A 33 1.82 -19.32 -1.13
C PHE A 33 1.60 -20.72 -1.71
N TRP A 34 2.49 -21.20 -2.58
CA TRP A 34 2.39 -22.52 -3.20
C TRP A 34 2.44 -23.63 -2.14
N ALA A 35 3.36 -23.54 -1.18
CA ALA A 35 3.44 -24.49 -0.07
C ALA A 35 2.15 -24.50 0.77
N ASP A 36 1.62 -23.32 1.11
CA ASP A 36 0.39 -23.19 1.90
C ASP A 36 -0.82 -23.82 1.17
N VAL A 37 -0.95 -23.59 -0.14
CA VAL A 37 -2.04 -24.16 -0.96
C VAL A 37 -1.89 -25.66 -1.10
N SER A 38 -0.66 -26.16 -1.33
CA SER A 38 -0.40 -27.60 -1.44
C SER A 38 -0.70 -28.34 -0.14
N ASN A 39 -0.34 -27.78 1.00
CA ASN A 39 -0.66 -28.36 2.30
C ASN A 39 -2.18 -28.44 2.53
N ARG A 40 -2.90 -27.35 2.23
CA ARG A 40 -4.37 -27.33 2.35
C ARG A 40 -5.05 -28.33 1.41
N TYR A 41 -4.48 -28.56 0.23
CA TYR A 41 -4.97 -29.59 -0.70
C TYR A 41 -4.76 -30.98 -0.11
N GLU A 42 -3.56 -31.29 0.39
CA GLU A 42 -3.27 -32.59 1.00
C GLU A 42 -4.21 -32.90 2.17
N ASP A 43 -4.50 -31.91 3.01
CA ASP A 43 -5.42 -32.06 4.16
C ASP A 43 -6.86 -32.38 3.74
N ARG A 44 -7.30 -31.94 2.57
CA ARG A 44 -8.71 -32.00 2.14
C ARG A 44 -8.98 -32.85 0.89
N ARG A 45 -7.98 -33.36 0.20
CA ARG A 45 -8.15 -34.08 -1.08
C ARG A 45 -9.00 -35.34 -0.99
N PHE A 46 -9.17 -35.89 0.18
CA PHE A 46 -9.96 -37.09 0.42
C PHE A 46 -11.41 -36.82 0.84
N ASP A 47 -11.80 -35.55 0.98
CA ASP A 47 -13.17 -35.18 1.31
C ASP A 47 -14.09 -35.47 0.11
N ARG A 48 -14.91 -36.49 0.25
CA ARG A 48 -15.87 -36.94 -0.81
C ARG A 48 -17.07 -36.01 -0.93
N TYR A 49 -17.40 -35.26 0.10
CA TYR A 49 -18.55 -34.36 0.11
C TYR A 49 -18.19 -32.98 -0.49
N ARG A 50 -16.92 -32.62 -0.45
CA ARG A 50 -16.42 -31.32 -0.95
C ARG A 50 -15.17 -31.53 -1.82
N PRO A 51 -15.33 -32.12 -3.02
CA PRO A 51 -14.19 -32.38 -3.90
C PRO A 51 -13.51 -31.08 -4.30
N ILE A 52 -12.19 -31.03 -4.17
CA ILE A 52 -11.36 -29.90 -4.53
C ILE A 52 -10.42 -30.26 -5.67
N LEU A 53 -10.10 -29.26 -6.50
CA LEU A 53 -9.12 -29.42 -7.59
C LEU A 53 -7.70 -29.34 -7.03
N SER A 54 -6.77 -30.04 -7.69
CA SER A 54 -5.35 -29.91 -7.35
C SER A 54 -4.85 -28.48 -7.62
N PRO A 55 -3.84 -28.01 -6.86
CA PRO A 55 -3.31 -26.65 -6.99
C PRO A 55 -2.96 -26.25 -8.41
N GLU A 56 -2.38 -27.17 -9.20
CA GLU A 56 -1.95 -26.93 -10.59
C GLU A 56 -3.12 -26.66 -11.54
N LYS A 57 -4.34 -27.09 -11.18
CA LYS A 57 -5.55 -26.83 -11.97
C LYS A 57 -6.20 -25.49 -11.66
N VAL A 58 -5.82 -24.86 -10.54
CA VAL A 58 -6.44 -23.62 -10.05
C VAL A 58 -5.45 -22.45 -10.08
N PHE A 59 -4.18 -22.71 -9.83
CA PHE A 59 -3.13 -21.71 -9.72
C PHE A 59 -1.98 -21.99 -10.69
N ILE A 60 -1.36 -20.94 -11.18
CA ILE A 60 -0.17 -21.03 -12.02
C ILE A 60 1.03 -21.36 -11.11
N PRO A 61 1.81 -22.40 -11.42
CA PRO A 61 3.03 -22.72 -10.68
C PRO A 61 4.02 -21.56 -10.67
N VAL A 62 4.75 -21.38 -9.57
CA VAL A 62 5.68 -20.23 -9.37
C VAL A 62 6.69 -20.11 -10.51
N ASN A 63 7.26 -21.25 -10.97
CA ASN A 63 8.23 -21.22 -12.06
C ASN A 63 7.62 -20.77 -13.39
N GLU A 64 6.36 -21.13 -13.65
CA GLU A 64 5.64 -20.70 -14.84
C GLU A 64 5.32 -19.19 -14.77
N ILE A 65 4.91 -18.66 -13.61
CA ILE A 65 4.74 -17.22 -13.41
C ILE A 65 6.03 -16.47 -13.79
N PHE A 66 7.17 -16.91 -13.28
CA PHE A 66 8.45 -16.27 -13.59
C PHE A 66 8.91 -16.47 -15.03
N SER A 67 8.51 -17.55 -15.68
CA SER A 67 8.73 -17.77 -17.11
C SER A 67 7.92 -16.76 -17.94
N ARG A 68 6.63 -16.63 -17.64
CA ARG A 68 5.74 -15.69 -18.35
C ARG A 68 6.14 -14.22 -18.10
N LEU A 69 6.55 -13.88 -16.88
CA LEU A 69 7.04 -12.53 -16.58
C LEU A 69 8.25 -12.12 -17.43
N ARG A 70 9.10 -13.07 -17.87
CA ARG A 70 10.30 -12.76 -18.67
C ARG A 70 9.99 -12.23 -20.07
N SER A 71 8.80 -12.49 -20.62
CA SER A 71 8.40 -11.97 -21.93
C SER A 71 8.08 -10.47 -21.92
N TYR A 72 7.87 -9.89 -20.74
CA TYR A 72 7.56 -8.47 -20.56
C TYR A 72 8.77 -7.65 -20.20
N ARG A 73 8.74 -6.35 -20.47
CA ARG A 73 9.68 -5.39 -19.89
C ARG A 73 9.55 -5.39 -18.38
N GLN A 74 10.68 -5.35 -17.68
CA GLN A 74 10.69 -5.46 -16.22
C GLN A 74 11.44 -4.31 -15.58
N VAL A 75 10.85 -3.74 -14.53
CA VAL A 75 11.48 -2.81 -13.59
C VAL A 75 11.47 -3.47 -12.22
N GLU A 76 12.62 -3.58 -11.58
CA GLU A 76 12.74 -4.20 -10.26
C GLU A 76 13.19 -3.18 -9.22
N PHE A 77 12.35 -2.96 -8.20
CA PHE A 77 12.70 -2.11 -7.06
C PHE A 77 13.45 -2.94 -6.03
N LYS A 78 14.76 -2.72 -5.94
CA LYS A 78 15.63 -3.39 -4.98
C LYS A 78 16.81 -2.50 -4.58
N ALA A 79 17.30 -2.67 -3.35
CA ALA A 79 18.57 -2.08 -2.96
C ALA A 79 19.72 -2.82 -3.67
N HIS A 80 20.36 -2.16 -4.61
CA HIS A 80 21.52 -2.70 -5.33
C HIS A 80 22.50 -1.57 -5.66
N PRO A 81 23.83 -1.77 -5.46
CA PRO A 81 24.83 -0.71 -5.67
C PRO A 81 24.86 -0.13 -7.08
N GLN A 82 24.46 -0.91 -8.08
CA GLN A 82 24.44 -0.51 -9.50
C GLN A 82 23.04 -0.10 -9.99
N ALA A 83 22.03 -0.09 -9.10
CA ALA A 83 20.69 0.36 -9.46
C ALA A 83 20.64 1.89 -9.51
N MET A 84 19.77 2.43 -10.37
CA MET A 84 19.44 3.85 -10.29
C MET A 84 18.81 4.13 -8.92
N SER A 85 19.43 5.01 -8.16
CA SER A 85 18.95 5.40 -6.84
C SER A 85 18.28 6.76 -6.94
N PHE A 86 17.07 6.86 -6.43
CA PHE A 86 16.50 8.14 -6.05
C PHE A 86 17.12 8.52 -4.71
N ALA A 87 17.78 9.66 -4.62
CA ALA A 87 18.33 10.19 -3.38
C ALA A 87 17.16 10.51 -2.44
N SER A 88 16.70 9.49 -1.71
CA SER A 88 15.52 9.57 -0.85
C SER A 88 15.90 9.31 0.59
N GLU A 89 15.40 10.15 1.49
CA GLU A 89 15.55 10.04 2.93
C GLU A 89 14.20 9.83 3.61
N ALA A 90 14.23 9.26 4.80
CA ALA A 90 13.05 9.22 5.64
C ALA A 90 12.76 10.62 6.20
N LEU A 91 11.47 10.97 6.28
CA LEU A 91 11.08 12.18 6.97
C LEU A 91 11.42 12.08 8.46
N PRO A 92 11.75 13.19 9.13
CA PRO A 92 11.90 13.24 10.57
C PRO A 92 10.57 12.87 11.26
N GLU A 93 10.61 12.76 12.58
CA GLU A 93 9.39 12.52 13.35
C GLU A 93 8.54 13.79 13.40
N LEU A 94 7.41 13.77 12.67
CA LEU A 94 6.48 14.89 12.52
C LEU A 94 5.15 14.63 13.26
N ALA A 95 5.14 13.66 14.17
CA ALA A 95 3.93 13.30 14.91
C ALA A 95 3.36 14.49 15.68
N SER A 96 2.06 14.76 15.49
CA SER A 96 1.36 15.81 16.24
C SER A 96 1.28 15.46 17.71
N ASN A 97 1.53 16.44 18.57
CA ASN A 97 1.36 16.31 20.00
C ASN A 97 0.04 16.97 20.44
N SER A 98 -1.01 16.17 20.60
CA SER A 98 -2.33 16.66 20.98
C SER A 98 -2.38 17.33 22.39
N ARG A 99 -1.33 17.16 23.19
CA ARG A 99 -1.21 17.77 24.54
C ARG A 99 -0.40 19.07 24.54
N ALA A 100 0.25 19.40 23.42
CA ALA A 100 1.01 20.64 23.28
C ALA A 100 0.08 21.83 22.99
N ALA A 101 0.52 23.03 23.33
CA ALA A 101 -0.19 24.27 22.98
C ALA A 101 -0.31 24.46 21.45
N SER A 102 0.67 23.95 20.69
CA SER A 102 0.62 23.88 19.23
C SER A 102 0.84 22.43 18.79
N PRO A 103 -0.21 21.70 18.41
CA PRO A 103 -0.10 20.30 18.03
C PRO A 103 0.78 20.01 16.80
N LEU A 104 0.94 21.00 15.91
CA LEU A 104 1.73 20.89 14.66
C LEU A 104 3.05 21.63 14.70
N SER A 105 3.59 21.98 15.89
CA SER A 105 4.85 22.71 16.00
C SER A 105 6.02 22.03 15.29
N ALA A 106 6.15 20.71 15.42
CA ALA A 106 7.20 19.95 14.72
C ALA A 106 7.10 20.05 13.20
N VAL A 107 5.86 20.02 12.65
CA VAL A 107 5.62 20.21 11.22
C VAL A 107 5.98 21.63 10.80
N GLN A 108 5.56 22.64 11.56
CA GLN A 108 5.85 24.05 11.31
C GLN A 108 7.35 24.33 11.34
N GLU A 109 8.06 23.89 12.36
CA GLU A 109 9.51 24.05 12.48
C GLU A 109 10.25 23.40 11.32
N PHE A 110 9.83 22.18 10.95
CA PHE A 110 10.44 21.47 9.83
C PHE A 110 10.22 22.17 8.49
N VAL A 111 8.99 22.61 8.18
CA VAL A 111 8.69 23.34 6.96
C VAL A 111 9.43 24.67 6.91
N ASN A 112 9.51 25.39 8.03
CA ASN A 112 10.21 26.68 8.13
C ASN A 112 11.74 26.53 8.05
N SER A 113 12.30 25.33 8.21
CA SER A 113 13.73 25.08 7.97
C SER A 113 14.12 25.04 6.49
N ASP A 114 13.17 25.29 5.58
CA ASP A 114 13.33 25.27 4.10
C ASP A 114 13.90 23.94 3.57
N PRO A 115 13.24 22.81 3.89
CA PRO A 115 13.70 21.49 3.41
C PRO A 115 13.50 21.30 1.89
N GLY A 116 12.81 22.23 1.24
CA GLY A 116 12.41 22.22 -0.15
C GLY A 116 10.89 22.36 -0.33
N ARG A 117 10.39 21.95 -1.48
CA ARG A 117 8.95 22.01 -1.80
C ARG A 117 8.20 20.88 -1.09
N VAL A 118 7.13 21.22 -0.40
CA VAL A 118 6.36 20.28 0.44
C VAL A 118 4.95 20.08 -0.10
N LEU A 119 4.58 18.84 -0.38
CA LEU A 119 3.20 18.45 -0.66
C LEU A 119 2.65 17.63 0.51
N PHE A 120 1.68 18.19 1.22
CA PHE A 120 0.87 17.43 2.17
C PHE A 120 -0.13 16.55 1.43
N THR A 121 -0.39 15.34 1.96
CA THR A 121 -1.42 14.47 1.40
C THR A 121 -2.38 14.00 2.48
N ALA A 122 -3.67 13.98 2.14
CA ALA A 122 -4.74 13.48 2.97
C ALA A 122 -5.47 12.33 2.27
N GLU A 123 -6.02 11.40 3.04
CA GLU A 123 -6.66 10.19 2.53
C GLU A 123 -7.96 10.47 1.74
N THR A 124 -8.68 11.55 2.12
CA THR A 124 -9.95 11.96 1.52
C THR A 124 -10.06 13.48 1.47
N ALA A 125 -10.99 13.99 0.64
CA ALA A 125 -11.25 15.43 0.55
C ALA A 125 -11.65 16.04 1.90
N GLY A 126 -12.52 15.39 2.68
CA GLY A 126 -12.89 15.88 4.01
C GLY A 126 -11.72 15.95 4.98
N ARG A 127 -10.80 14.97 4.93
CA ARG A 127 -9.58 14.99 5.75
C ARG A 127 -8.58 16.05 5.27
N ARG A 128 -8.52 16.31 3.96
CA ARG A 128 -7.74 17.41 3.41
C ARG A 128 -8.19 18.75 3.99
N GLU A 129 -9.49 19.03 4.03
CA GLU A 129 -10.02 20.29 4.60
C GLU A 129 -9.66 20.41 6.09
N THR A 130 -9.80 19.32 6.85
CA THR A 130 -9.42 19.31 8.27
C THR A 130 -7.92 19.56 8.46
N LEU A 131 -7.06 18.92 7.66
CA LEU A 131 -5.62 19.12 7.70
C LEU A 131 -5.26 20.56 7.30
N LEU A 132 -5.91 21.10 6.28
CA LEU A 132 -5.72 22.46 5.80
C LEU A 132 -6.04 23.50 6.89
N GLU A 133 -7.14 23.31 7.62
CA GLU A 133 -7.50 24.18 8.75
C GLU A 133 -6.45 24.15 9.87
N LEU A 134 -5.94 22.96 10.20
CA LEU A 134 -4.91 22.80 11.22
C LEU A 134 -3.56 23.40 10.79
N LEU A 135 -3.18 23.27 9.51
CA LEU A 135 -1.97 23.88 8.97
C LEU A 135 -2.05 25.41 9.01
N ARG A 136 -3.21 25.98 8.69
CA ARG A 136 -3.45 27.43 8.77
C ARG A 136 -3.31 27.99 10.18
N GLN A 137 -3.67 27.20 11.20
CA GLN A 137 -3.50 27.62 12.62
C GLN A 137 -2.04 27.78 13.04
N VAL A 138 -1.11 27.21 12.26
CA VAL A 138 0.33 27.34 12.46
C VAL A 138 1.00 28.11 11.31
N ASP A 139 0.26 29.01 10.66
CA ASP A 139 0.72 29.90 9.58
C ASP A 139 1.24 29.18 8.33
N LEU A 140 0.89 27.90 8.13
CA LEU A 140 1.18 27.16 6.91
C LEU A 140 -0.03 27.22 5.97
N ASN A 141 0.13 27.83 4.79
CA ASN A 141 -0.95 28.06 3.84
C ASN A 141 -0.71 27.32 2.51
N PRO A 142 -0.89 25.97 2.48
CA PRO A 142 -0.66 25.22 1.26
C PRO A 142 -1.73 25.51 0.19
N VAL A 143 -1.29 25.54 -1.07
CA VAL A 143 -2.17 25.61 -2.25
C VAL A 143 -2.79 24.22 -2.49
N ILE A 144 -4.08 24.20 -2.82
CA ILE A 144 -4.80 22.95 -3.10
C ILE A 144 -4.50 22.50 -4.53
N PHE A 145 -4.04 21.25 -4.67
CA PHE A 145 -3.80 20.61 -5.96
C PHE A 145 -4.68 19.37 -6.10
N GLU A 146 -5.27 19.18 -7.28
CA GLU A 146 -6.06 17.98 -7.59
C GLU A 146 -5.16 16.76 -7.85
N HIS A 147 -4.02 16.98 -8.51
CA HIS A 147 -3.09 15.94 -8.91
C HIS A 147 -1.66 16.30 -8.57
N TRP A 148 -0.85 15.29 -8.26
CA TRP A 148 0.58 15.38 -8.03
C TRP A 148 1.31 16.17 -9.12
N GLN A 149 1.00 15.88 -10.40
CA GLN A 149 1.68 16.50 -11.52
C GLN A 149 1.51 18.02 -11.52
N HIS A 150 0.33 18.53 -11.19
CA HIS A 150 0.09 19.97 -11.11
C HIS A 150 0.98 20.65 -10.07
N PHE A 151 1.22 19.99 -8.93
CA PHE A 151 2.15 20.49 -7.93
C PHE A 151 3.60 20.47 -8.44
N VAL A 152 4.01 19.37 -9.08
CA VAL A 152 5.37 19.25 -9.64
C VAL A 152 5.65 20.34 -10.67
N ASP A 153 4.68 20.61 -11.55
CA ASP A 153 4.77 21.60 -12.63
C ASP A 153 4.59 23.06 -12.15
N SER A 154 4.07 23.26 -10.93
CA SER A 154 3.95 24.60 -10.33
C SER A 154 5.27 25.09 -9.74
N ASN A 155 5.30 26.37 -9.38
CA ASN A 155 6.42 26.97 -8.61
C ASN A 155 6.08 27.11 -7.11
N ASP A 156 4.94 26.56 -6.66
CA ASP A 156 4.54 26.69 -5.27
C ASP A 156 5.43 25.84 -4.36
N SER A 157 5.86 26.44 -3.25
CA SER A 157 6.69 25.75 -2.26
C SER A 157 5.88 24.83 -1.34
N LEU A 158 4.56 25.11 -1.19
CA LEU A 158 3.71 24.43 -0.25
C LEU A 158 2.38 24.06 -0.90
N GLY A 159 2.08 22.77 -0.94
CA GLY A 159 0.85 22.23 -1.53
C GLY A 159 0.14 21.23 -0.64
N ILE A 160 -1.14 20.98 -0.94
CA ILE A 160 -1.94 19.92 -0.33
C ILE A 160 -2.81 19.24 -1.39
N SER A 161 -2.88 17.91 -1.34
CA SER A 161 -3.67 17.12 -2.27
C SER A 161 -4.33 15.92 -1.58
N VAL A 162 -5.19 15.21 -2.31
CA VAL A 162 -5.79 13.95 -1.85
C VAL A 162 -5.00 12.78 -2.43
N ALA A 163 -4.33 12.02 -1.54
CA ALA A 163 -3.66 10.78 -1.91
C ALA A 163 -3.56 9.83 -0.71
N GLN A 164 -3.78 8.54 -0.95
CA GLN A 164 -3.67 7.51 0.09
C GLN A 164 -2.23 7.03 0.22
N ILE A 165 -1.43 7.76 0.98
CA ILE A 165 -0.01 7.47 1.22
C ILE A 165 0.20 7.23 2.72
N ASP A 166 0.78 6.09 3.07
CA ASP A 166 1.05 5.71 4.46
C ASP A 166 2.34 6.30 5.01
N ARG A 167 3.34 6.48 4.16
CA ARG A 167 4.67 6.98 4.54
C ARG A 167 5.11 8.08 3.60
N GLY A 168 5.64 9.13 4.19
CA GLY A 168 6.21 10.23 3.45
C GLY A 168 7.52 9.89 2.76
N LEU A 169 7.93 10.76 1.89
CA LEU A 169 9.12 10.65 1.07
C LEU A 169 9.81 12.01 1.00
N TRP A 170 11.12 12.02 1.19
CA TRP A 170 11.97 13.17 0.96
C TRP A 170 12.95 12.87 -0.16
N LEU A 171 12.76 13.48 -1.33
CA LEU A 171 13.66 13.44 -2.47
C LEU A 171 14.65 14.59 -2.32
N THR A 172 15.85 14.29 -1.81
CA THR A 172 16.80 15.33 -1.41
C THR A 172 17.43 16.07 -2.60
N ASN A 173 17.67 15.37 -3.71
CA ASN A 173 18.20 15.99 -4.93
C ASN A 173 17.18 16.94 -5.58
N GLU A 174 15.92 16.55 -5.62
CA GLU A 174 14.81 17.31 -6.19
C GLU A 174 14.27 18.38 -5.23
N LYS A 175 14.73 18.35 -3.97
CA LYS A 175 14.22 19.18 -2.87
C LYS A 175 12.69 19.12 -2.79
N LEU A 176 12.16 17.89 -2.81
CA LEU A 176 10.74 17.62 -2.88
C LEU A 176 10.32 16.65 -1.77
N LEU A 177 9.31 17.04 -1.02
CA LEU A 177 8.81 16.30 0.11
C LEU A 177 7.34 15.95 -0.04
N LEU A 178 7.00 14.73 0.33
CA LEU A 178 5.63 14.26 0.53
C LEU A 178 5.39 13.99 2.00
N ILE A 179 4.48 14.73 2.63
CA ILE A 179 4.13 14.56 4.04
C ILE A 179 2.68 14.08 4.14
N PRO A 180 2.42 12.77 4.36
CA PRO A 180 1.07 12.27 4.52
C PRO A 180 0.51 12.58 5.91
N GLU A 181 -0.80 12.82 5.97
CA GLU A 181 -1.51 13.02 7.23
C GLU A 181 -1.35 11.84 8.21
N ALA A 182 -1.19 10.63 7.67
CA ALA A 182 -0.96 9.42 8.45
C ALA A 182 0.32 9.50 9.31
N GLN A 183 1.32 10.22 8.85
CA GLN A 183 2.58 10.40 9.58
C GLN A 183 2.49 11.54 10.61
N ILE A 184 1.62 12.51 10.36
CA ILE A 184 1.33 13.60 11.32
C ILE A 184 0.44 13.08 12.45
N PHE A 185 -0.61 12.28 12.15
CA PHE A 185 -1.60 11.79 13.11
C PHE A 185 -1.46 10.29 13.39
N GLN A 186 -0.27 9.85 13.79
CA GLN A 186 0.08 8.43 14.01
C GLN A 186 -0.88 7.67 14.94
N ASP A 187 -1.33 8.29 16.01
CA ASP A 187 -2.24 7.66 16.99
C ASP A 187 -3.60 7.28 16.39
N ARG A 188 -4.13 8.09 15.46
CA ARG A 188 -5.40 7.82 14.78
C ARG A 188 -5.28 6.68 13.78
N VAL A 189 -4.13 6.57 13.09
CA VAL A 189 -3.86 5.50 12.12
C VAL A 189 -3.67 4.16 12.81
N ALA A 190 -2.97 4.12 13.94
CA ALA A 190 -2.79 2.90 14.73
C ALA A 190 -4.13 2.36 15.25
N GLN A 191 -5.05 3.24 15.69
CA GLN A 191 -6.38 2.88 16.16
C GLN A 191 -7.27 2.36 15.02
N ARG A 192 -7.18 2.95 13.82
CA ARG A 192 -7.91 2.52 12.63
C ARG A 192 -7.43 1.17 12.10
N ARG A 193 -6.12 0.92 12.08
CA ARG A 193 -5.53 -0.38 11.72
C ARG A 193 -5.95 -1.47 12.70
N ARG A 194 -6.03 -1.18 14.00
CA ARG A 194 -6.55 -2.10 15.02
C ARG A 194 -8.03 -2.41 14.79
N ARG A 195 -8.87 -1.42 14.50
CA ARG A 195 -10.29 -1.60 14.19
C ARG A 195 -10.51 -2.39 12.91
N LYS A 196 -9.79 -2.07 11.82
CA LYS A 196 -9.88 -2.79 10.55
C LYS A 196 -9.42 -4.25 10.68
N ARG A 197 -8.36 -4.50 11.48
CA ARG A 197 -7.88 -5.85 11.78
C ARG A 197 -8.86 -6.63 12.68
N ALA A 198 -9.48 -5.97 13.66
CA ALA A 198 -10.53 -6.57 14.49
C ALA A 198 -11.77 -6.89 13.66
N GLN A 199 -12.19 -6.01 12.77
CA GLN A 199 -13.33 -6.21 11.87
C GLN A 199 -13.08 -7.35 10.87
N SER A 200 -11.88 -7.43 10.28
CA SER A 200 -11.47 -8.54 9.41
C SER A 200 -11.41 -9.87 10.17
N ASN A 201 -10.91 -9.88 11.40
CA ASN A 201 -10.94 -11.08 12.24
C ASN A 201 -12.37 -11.50 12.63
N THR A 202 -13.26 -10.53 12.89
CA THR A 202 -14.67 -10.80 13.18
C THR A 202 -15.39 -11.37 11.97
N GLU A 203 -15.13 -10.88 10.77
CA GLU A 203 -15.67 -11.42 9.52
C GLU A 203 -15.15 -12.85 9.25
N LEU A 204 -13.88 -13.13 9.53
CA LEU A 204 -13.31 -14.48 9.43
C LEU A 204 -13.94 -15.44 10.44
N VAL A 205 -14.18 -14.98 11.68
CA VAL A 205 -14.86 -15.77 12.72
C VAL A 205 -16.32 -16.00 12.35
N ILE A 206 -17.02 -15.00 11.82
CA ILE A 206 -18.42 -15.15 11.36
C ILE A 206 -18.50 -16.12 10.18
N LYS A 207 -17.57 -16.08 9.22
CA LYS A 207 -17.50 -17.08 8.14
C LYS A 207 -17.25 -18.49 8.68
N SER A 208 -16.37 -18.63 9.66
CA SER A 208 -16.11 -19.91 10.31
C SER A 208 -17.33 -20.42 11.08
N LEU A 209 -18.10 -19.55 11.75
CA LEU A 209 -19.32 -19.91 12.48
C LEU A 209 -20.48 -20.27 11.56
N THR A 210 -20.58 -19.67 10.37
CA THR A 210 -21.60 -20.06 9.36
C THR A 210 -21.30 -21.40 8.68
N GLU A 211 -20.07 -21.90 8.80
CA GLU A 211 -19.68 -23.24 8.32
C GLU A 211 -19.94 -24.35 9.34
N LEU A 212 -20.30 -24.02 10.59
CA LEU A 212 -20.69 -25.00 11.62
C LEU A 212 -22.14 -25.47 11.37
N HIS A 213 -22.30 -26.75 11.14
CA HIS A 213 -23.63 -27.39 11.12
C HIS A 213 -23.98 -27.86 12.52
N VAL A 214 -25.29 -27.81 12.86
CA VAL A 214 -25.84 -28.44 14.07
C VAL A 214 -25.60 -29.92 13.90
N ASP A 215 -24.77 -30.53 14.80
CA ASP A 215 -24.31 -31.92 14.83
C ASP A 215 -22.85 -32.15 14.33
N ASP A 216 -22.02 -31.13 14.17
CA ASP A 216 -20.57 -31.32 14.07
C ASP A 216 -20.01 -31.73 15.47
N PRO A 217 -19.21 -32.82 15.57
CA PRO A 217 -18.65 -33.32 16.81
C PRO A 217 -17.60 -32.39 17.45
#